data_0ed20ad432acdc6d8a3ccc782978147a
#
_entry.id   0ed20ad432acdc6d8a3ccc782978147a
#
_cell.length_a   1.000
_cell.length_b   1.000
_cell.length_c   1.000
_cell.angle_alpha   90.00
_cell.angle_beta   90.00
_cell.angle_gamma   90.00
#
_symmetry.space_group_name_H-M   'P 1'
#
loop_
_entity.id
_entity.type
_entity.pdbx_description
1 polymer ?
#
loop_
_entity_poly.entity_id
_entity_poly.type
_entity_poly.pdbx_seq_one_letter_code
_entity_poly.pdbx_strand_id
1 'polypeptide(L)'
;WGFTIDWTPTGWLSNDTWARIKLDAYVKEDDTSARVIDYKTGKRFGNEIGHSQQCLLYAIAAFMRDPKLEFVQTELWYLDKAETATQSYSRTEAMQFMPSYHERGVKMTTETDFEPKPSSSACRWCSFRKGEIPECHWGVDV
;
A
#
# COMPACT_ATOMS: atom_id res chain seq x y z
N TRP A 1 -6.61 -4.90 8.58
CA TRP A 1 -7.10 -3.88 9.51
C TRP A 1 -7.98 -2.89 8.77
N GLY A 2 -9.11 -2.51 9.42
CA GLY A 2 -10.01 -1.48 8.93
C GLY A 2 -9.76 -0.16 9.67
N PHE A 3 -9.92 0.96 8.95
CA PHE A 3 -9.84 2.30 9.51
C PHE A 3 -10.96 3.17 8.95
N THR A 4 -11.52 4.04 9.80
CA THR A 4 -12.42 5.12 9.37
C THR A 4 -11.63 6.19 8.60
N ILE A 5 -12.32 7.19 8.04
CA ILE A 5 -11.67 8.30 7.35
C ILE A 5 -10.72 9.10 8.26
N ASP A 6 -10.98 9.11 9.56
CA ASP A 6 -10.13 9.76 10.57
C ASP A 6 -9.02 8.83 11.09
N TRP A 7 -8.79 7.71 10.42
CA TRP A 7 -7.82 6.69 10.78
C TRP A 7 -8.05 6.04 12.16
N THR A 8 -9.27 6.10 12.66
CA THR A 8 -9.66 5.35 13.85
C THR A 8 -9.82 3.86 13.49
N PRO A 9 -9.21 2.95 14.25
CA PRO A 9 -9.37 1.51 14.00
C PRO A 9 -10.84 1.09 14.06
N THR A 10 -11.28 0.33 13.06
CA THR A 10 -12.64 -0.23 12.99
C THR A 10 -12.60 -1.67 12.46
N GLY A 11 -13.74 -2.33 12.42
CA GLY A 11 -13.85 -3.69 11.89
C GLY A 11 -13.61 -3.73 10.37
N TRP A 12 -13.07 -4.84 9.87
CA TRP A 12 -12.80 -5.01 8.43
C TRP A 12 -14.02 -4.81 7.52
N LEU A 13 -15.20 -5.23 8.00
CA LEU A 13 -16.48 -5.15 7.27
C LEU A 13 -17.44 -4.13 7.88
N SER A 14 -16.99 -3.24 8.76
CA SER A 14 -17.85 -2.21 9.33
C SER A 14 -18.28 -1.20 8.25
N ASN A 15 -19.49 -0.64 8.42
CA ASN A 15 -20.05 0.32 7.44
C ASN A 15 -19.25 1.62 7.35
N ASP A 16 -18.52 1.97 8.40
CA ASP A 16 -17.67 3.14 8.49
C ASP A 16 -16.21 2.89 8.02
N THR A 17 -15.92 1.68 7.52
CA THR A 17 -14.58 1.36 7.03
C THR A 17 -14.30 2.09 5.73
N TRP A 18 -13.42 3.09 5.81
CA TRP A 18 -12.91 3.83 4.66
C TRP A 18 -11.67 3.19 4.03
N ALA A 19 -10.70 2.79 4.86
CA ALA A 19 -9.47 2.14 4.40
C ALA A 19 -9.35 0.72 4.94
N ARG A 20 -8.86 -0.19 4.10
CA ARG A 20 -8.52 -1.58 4.47
C ARG A 20 -7.07 -1.83 4.15
N ILE A 21 -6.30 -2.16 5.18
CA ILE A 21 -4.87 -2.45 5.07
C ILE A 21 -4.65 -3.91 5.46
N LYS A 22 -4.21 -4.71 4.50
CA LYS A 22 -3.94 -6.13 4.69
C LYS A 22 -2.44 -6.32 4.87
N LEU A 23 -2.05 -6.82 6.02
CA LEU A 23 -0.68 -7.25 6.34
C LEU A 23 -0.59 -8.75 6.15
N ASP A 24 0.58 -9.26 5.74
CA ASP A 24 0.80 -10.71 5.72
C ASP A 24 1.12 -11.23 7.11
N ALA A 25 1.99 -10.54 7.86
CA ALA A 25 2.24 -10.85 9.25
C ALA A 25 2.50 -9.60 10.09
N TYR A 26 2.10 -9.67 11.36
CA TYR A 26 2.34 -8.63 12.37
C TYR A 26 2.77 -9.29 13.67
N VAL A 27 3.88 -8.84 14.23
CA VAL A 27 4.43 -9.33 15.50
C VAL A 27 4.63 -8.14 16.43
N LYS A 28 3.96 -8.15 17.57
CA LYS A 28 4.25 -7.21 18.65
C LYS A 28 5.44 -7.78 19.44
N GLU A 29 6.57 -7.06 19.43
CA GLU A 29 7.80 -7.54 20.09
C GLU A 29 7.83 -7.18 21.57
N ASP A 30 7.34 -5.97 21.89
CA ASP A 30 7.17 -5.48 23.26
C ASP A 30 6.04 -4.41 23.29
N ASP A 31 5.92 -3.65 24.39
CA ASP A 31 4.86 -2.65 24.52
C ASP A 31 5.01 -1.45 23.58
N THR A 32 6.20 -1.18 23.08
CA THR A 32 6.53 -0.01 22.26
C THR A 32 7.01 -0.34 20.87
N SER A 33 7.26 -1.62 20.57
CA SER A 33 7.88 -2.07 19.32
C SER A 33 7.06 -3.16 18.64
N ALA A 34 6.99 -3.09 17.33
CA ALA A 34 6.34 -4.11 16.51
C ALA A 34 7.08 -4.33 15.19
N ARG A 35 6.86 -5.50 14.60
CA ARG A 35 7.34 -5.87 13.27
C ARG A 35 6.19 -6.19 12.35
N VAL A 36 6.27 -5.66 11.12
CA VAL A 36 5.36 -6.01 10.02
C VAL A 36 6.17 -6.73 8.96
N ILE A 37 5.68 -7.88 8.51
CA ILE A 37 6.33 -8.66 7.45
C ILE A 37 5.38 -8.74 6.28
N ASP A 38 5.91 -8.53 5.08
CA ASP A 38 5.20 -8.65 3.82
C ASP A 38 5.98 -9.60 2.90
N TYR A 39 5.30 -10.64 2.42
CA TYR A 39 5.91 -11.66 1.57
C TYR A 39 5.81 -11.25 0.11
N LYS A 40 6.96 -11.23 -0.57
CA LYS A 40 7.07 -10.90 -1.98
C LYS A 40 7.49 -12.11 -2.81
N THR A 41 6.67 -12.43 -3.80
CA THR A 41 7.03 -13.36 -4.86
C THR A 41 7.30 -12.52 -6.11
N GLY A 42 8.50 -12.60 -6.68
CA GLY A 42 8.87 -11.88 -7.88
C GLY A 42 10.07 -10.95 -7.73
N LYS A 43 10.24 -10.05 -8.71
CA LYS A 43 11.44 -9.23 -8.82
C LYS A 43 11.44 -8.08 -7.80
N ARG A 44 12.58 -7.90 -7.12
CA ARG A 44 12.85 -6.77 -6.26
C ARG A 44 13.08 -5.49 -7.07
N PHE A 45 13.93 -5.57 -8.09
CA PHE A 45 14.38 -4.43 -8.87
C PHE A 45 13.27 -3.81 -9.72
N GLY A 46 13.18 -2.47 -9.68
CA GLY A 46 12.18 -1.68 -10.39
C GLY A 46 10.89 -1.42 -9.60
N ASN A 47 10.74 -1.99 -8.39
CA ASN A 47 9.58 -1.80 -7.52
C ASN A 47 9.92 -1.16 -6.16
N GLU A 48 11.17 -0.73 -5.96
CA GLU A 48 11.69 -0.29 -4.67
C GLU A 48 10.89 0.86 -4.08
N ILE A 49 10.51 1.84 -4.90
CA ILE A 49 9.71 3.00 -4.46
C ILE A 49 8.33 2.53 -3.98
N GLY A 50 7.65 1.70 -4.77
CA GLY A 50 6.33 1.16 -4.41
C GLY A 50 6.38 0.33 -3.14
N HIS A 51 7.39 -0.51 -2.99
CA HIS A 51 7.61 -1.34 -1.80
C HIS A 51 7.91 -0.48 -0.57
N SER A 52 8.74 0.55 -0.70
CA SER A 52 9.03 1.48 0.39
C SER A 52 7.79 2.26 0.83
N GLN A 53 6.97 2.72 -0.11
CA GLN A 53 5.69 3.36 0.20
C GLN A 53 4.72 2.42 0.91
N GLN A 54 4.66 1.16 0.51
CA GLN A 54 3.84 0.14 1.17
C GLN A 54 4.30 -0.11 2.60
N CYS A 55 5.61 -0.24 2.83
CA CYS A 55 6.21 -0.40 4.16
C CYS A 55 5.84 0.77 5.08
N LEU A 56 5.95 2.01 4.59
CA LEU A 56 5.61 3.20 5.36
C LEU A 56 4.10 3.23 5.70
N LEU A 57 3.22 2.86 4.76
CA LEU A 57 1.78 2.75 5.03
C LEU A 57 1.49 1.71 6.11
N TYR A 58 2.18 0.59 6.11
CA TYR A 58 2.04 -0.44 7.15
C TYR A 58 2.48 0.06 8.52
N ALA A 59 3.60 0.80 8.58
CA ALA A 59 4.05 1.42 9.81
C ALA A 59 3.04 2.43 10.35
N ILE A 60 2.51 3.32 9.50
CA ILE A 60 1.43 4.27 9.86
C ILE A 60 0.22 3.53 10.41
N ALA A 61 -0.24 2.48 9.73
CA ALA A 61 -1.38 1.68 10.17
C ALA A 61 -1.16 1.02 11.54
N ALA A 62 0.05 0.49 11.79
CA ALA A 62 0.41 -0.08 13.08
C ALA A 62 0.38 0.98 14.20
N PHE A 63 0.94 2.16 13.94
CA PHE A 63 0.92 3.28 14.88
C PHE A 63 -0.50 3.79 15.18
N MET A 64 -1.37 3.84 14.18
CA MET A 64 -2.76 4.25 14.39
C MET A 64 -3.55 3.20 15.17
N ARG A 65 -3.23 1.92 14.99
CA ARG A 65 -3.88 0.83 15.68
C ARG A 65 -3.44 0.68 17.14
N ASP A 66 -2.16 0.89 17.43
CA ASP A 66 -1.61 0.81 18.79
C ASP A 66 -0.92 2.12 19.15
N PRO A 67 -1.57 2.98 19.97
CA PRO A 67 -1.00 4.25 20.40
C PRO A 67 0.28 4.14 21.23
N LYS A 68 0.57 2.97 21.80
CA LYS A 68 1.79 2.75 22.62
C LYS A 68 3.03 2.50 21.78
N LEU A 69 2.88 2.11 20.51
CA LEU A 69 4.03 1.86 19.65
C LEU A 69 4.82 3.14 19.39
N GLU A 70 6.11 3.07 19.59
CA GLU A 70 7.09 4.11 19.27
C GLU A 70 7.93 3.75 18.04
N PHE A 71 8.14 2.44 17.82
CA PHE A 71 8.94 1.92 16.72
C PHE A 71 8.22 0.80 15.98
N VAL A 72 8.29 0.84 14.65
CA VAL A 72 7.82 -0.24 13.79
C VAL A 72 8.91 -0.59 12.77
N GLN A 73 9.34 -1.83 12.78
CA GLN A 73 10.19 -2.41 11.74
C GLN A 73 9.32 -3.05 10.67
N THR A 74 9.58 -2.76 9.42
CA THR A 74 8.94 -3.41 8.28
C THR A 74 9.94 -4.25 7.52
N GLU A 75 9.55 -5.45 7.14
CA GLU A 75 10.39 -6.39 6.42
C GLU A 75 9.68 -6.87 5.15
N LEU A 76 10.37 -6.80 4.03
CA LEU A 76 9.94 -7.39 2.77
C LEU A 76 10.76 -8.67 2.55
N TRP A 77 10.10 -9.80 2.58
CA TRP A 77 10.72 -11.10 2.38
C TRP A 77 10.52 -11.56 0.94
N TYR A 78 11.58 -11.46 0.13
CA TYR A 78 11.60 -11.91 -1.26
C TYR A 78 11.87 -13.43 -1.31
N LEU A 79 10.80 -14.20 -1.28
CA LEU A 79 10.85 -15.65 -1.10
C LEU A 79 11.62 -16.36 -2.22
N ASP A 80 11.51 -15.88 -3.47
CA ASP A 80 12.22 -16.47 -4.62
C ASP A 80 13.75 -16.26 -4.58
N LYS A 81 14.22 -15.33 -3.74
CA LYS A 81 15.63 -14.94 -3.66
C LYS A 81 16.24 -15.21 -2.30
N ALA A 82 15.43 -15.62 -1.32
CA ALA A 82 15.85 -15.71 0.08
C ALA A 82 16.51 -14.40 0.59
N GLU A 83 15.99 -13.25 0.12
CA GLU A 83 16.45 -11.92 0.50
C GLU A 83 15.43 -11.22 1.39
N THR A 84 15.91 -10.40 2.31
CA THR A 84 15.06 -9.55 3.15
C THR A 84 15.50 -8.10 2.99
N ALA A 85 14.56 -7.20 2.80
CA ALA A 85 14.77 -5.75 2.89
C ALA A 85 14.03 -5.22 4.12
N THR A 86 14.76 -4.50 4.97
CA THR A 86 14.26 -4.02 6.26
C THR A 86 14.28 -2.51 6.28
N GLN A 87 13.21 -1.90 6.80
CA GLN A 87 13.11 -0.48 7.11
C GLN A 87 12.53 -0.31 8.51
N SER A 88 13.02 0.67 9.24
CA SER A 88 12.53 0.98 10.58
C SER A 88 12.03 2.42 10.63
N TYR A 89 10.93 2.62 11.33
CA TYR A 89 10.28 3.92 11.47
C TYR A 89 10.00 4.20 12.93
N SER A 90 10.36 5.40 13.39
CA SER A 90 9.76 5.94 14.61
C SER A 90 8.34 6.45 14.31
N ARG A 91 7.51 6.55 15.33
CA ARG A 91 6.17 7.15 15.20
C ARG A 91 6.25 8.55 14.60
N THR A 92 7.14 9.39 15.12
CA THR A 92 7.29 10.78 14.66
C THR A 92 7.62 10.86 13.18
N GLU A 93 8.55 10.03 12.69
CA GLU A 93 8.91 9.98 11.26
C GLU A 93 7.76 9.51 10.39
N ALA A 94 7.14 8.38 10.73
CA ALA A 94 6.06 7.80 9.93
C ALA A 94 4.85 8.74 9.83
N MET A 95 4.47 9.37 10.95
CA MET A 95 3.29 10.23 11.01
C MET A 95 3.43 11.54 10.23
N GLN A 96 4.64 11.97 9.87
CA GLN A 96 4.85 13.11 8.96
C GLN A 96 4.30 12.83 7.56
N PHE A 97 4.23 11.58 7.16
CA PHE A 97 3.74 11.17 5.83
C PHE A 97 2.25 10.81 5.82
N MET A 98 1.63 10.64 6.97
CA MET A 98 0.21 10.30 7.08
C MET A 98 -0.71 11.24 6.30
N PRO A 99 -0.54 12.59 6.32
CA PRO A 99 -1.38 13.49 5.54
C PRO A 99 -1.36 13.21 4.04
N SER A 100 -0.19 12.85 3.49
CA SER A 100 -0.07 12.50 2.07
C SER A 100 -0.83 11.21 1.71
N TYR A 101 -0.81 10.20 2.58
CA TYR A 101 -1.60 8.99 2.38
C TYR A 101 -3.10 9.25 2.51
N HIS A 102 -3.49 10.09 3.46
CA HIS A 102 -4.88 10.50 3.65
C HIS A 102 -5.40 11.23 2.40
N GLU A 103 -4.69 12.25 1.92
CA GLU A 103 -5.05 13.02 0.72
C GLU A 103 -5.20 12.12 -0.52
N ARG A 104 -4.26 11.21 -0.72
CA ARG A 104 -4.33 10.23 -1.83
C ARG A 104 -5.55 9.32 -1.70
N GLY A 105 -5.86 8.85 -0.49
CA GLY A 105 -7.03 8.03 -0.21
C GLY A 105 -8.32 8.79 -0.44
N VAL A 106 -8.44 10.02 0.03
CA VAL A 106 -9.60 10.91 -0.22
C VAL A 106 -9.77 11.11 -1.72
N LYS A 107 -8.70 11.46 -2.45
CA LYS A 107 -8.78 11.62 -3.91
C LYS A 107 -9.28 10.34 -4.59
N MET A 108 -8.79 9.17 -4.21
CA MET A 108 -9.24 7.89 -4.78
C MET A 108 -10.73 7.61 -4.55
N THR A 109 -11.31 8.10 -3.45
CA THR A 109 -12.71 7.83 -3.07
C THR A 109 -13.67 8.92 -3.51
N THR A 110 -13.18 10.10 -3.88
CA THR A 110 -14.00 11.26 -4.31
C THR A 110 -13.87 11.57 -5.79
N GLU A 111 -12.87 11.03 -6.47
CA GLU A 111 -12.67 11.21 -7.90
C GLU A 111 -13.82 10.57 -8.69
N THR A 112 -14.38 11.29 -9.62
CA THR A 112 -15.47 10.85 -10.51
C THR A 112 -15.10 10.90 -11.98
N ASP A 113 -14.01 11.59 -12.30
CA ASP A 113 -13.50 11.73 -13.66
C ASP A 113 -12.16 10.98 -13.77
N PHE A 114 -12.19 9.84 -14.46
CA PHE A 114 -11.03 8.95 -14.60
C PHE A 114 -10.47 9.05 -16.02
N GLU A 115 -9.67 10.07 -16.26
CA GLU A 115 -8.99 10.22 -17.54
C GLU A 115 -8.07 9.01 -17.83
N PRO A 116 -8.19 8.40 -19.02
CA PRO A 116 -7.33 7.29 -19.42
C PRO A 116 -5.87 7.74 -19.48
N LYS A 117 -4.97 6.86 -19.06
CA LYS A 117 -3.52 7.07 -19.16
C LYS A 117 -2.88 5.96 -20.01
N PRO A 118 -3.12 5.99 -21.34
CA PRO A 118 -2.58 4.95 -22.22
C PRO A 118 -1.06 5.02 -22.30
N SER A 119 -0.43 3.84 -22.35
CA SER A 119 0.99 3.69 -22.61
C SER A 119 1.23 2.32 -23.22
N SER A 120 2.30 2.15 -24.00
CA SER A 120 2.66 0.84 -24.55
C SER A 120 2.80 -0.23 -23.47
N SER A 121 3.32 0.12 -22.31
CA SER A 121 3.44 -0.79 -21.16
C SER A 121 2.09 -1.21 -20.59
N ALA A 122 1.18 -0.27 -20.37
CA ALA A 122 -0.16 -0.56 -19.84
C ALA A 122 -1.04 -1.28 -20.86
N CYS A 123 -1.02 -0.84 -22.13
CA CYS A 123 -1.85 -1.40 -23.19
C CYS A 123 -1.44 -2.83 -23.57
N ARG A 124 -0.16 -3.19 -23.44
CA ARG A 124 0.33 -4.55 -23.74
C ARG A 124 -0.46 -5.66 -23.04
N TRP A 125 -0.91 -5.40 -21.82
CA TRP A 125 -1.60 -6.39 -20.99
C TRP A 125 -3.09 -6.11 -20.83
N CYS A 126 -3.61 -5.11 -21.54
CA CYS A 126 -5.01 -4.72 -21.47
C CYS A 126 -5.87 -5.58 -22.40
N SER A 127 -6.97 -6.11 -21.89
CA SER A 127 -7.93 -6.88 -22.67
C SER A 127 -8.71 -6.04 -23.70
N PHE A 128 -8.65 -4.72 -23.60
CA PHE A 128 -9.31 -3.76 -24.49
C PHE A 128 -8.29 -2.99 -25.34
N ARG A 129 -7.08 -3.51 -25.48
CA ARG A 129 -6.04 -2.86 -26.28
C ARG A 129 -6.47 -2.73 -27.74
N LYS A 130 -5.76 -1.88 -28.48
CA LYS A 130 -5.99 -1.70 -29.91
C LYS A 130 -5.95 -3.03 -30.67
N GLY A 131 -6.93 -3.26 -31.52
CA GLY A 131 -7.10 -4.50 -32.29
C GLY A 131 -7.89 -5.60 -31.56
N GLU A 132 -8.30 -5.43 -30.32
CA GLU A 132 -9.20 -6.35 -29.62
C GLU A 132 -10.66 -5.93 -29.76
N ILE A 133 -11.61 -6.75 -29.32
CA ILE A 133 -13.05 -6.45 -29.38
C ILE A 133 -13.66 -6.63 -27.97
N PRO A 134 -14.23 -5.58 -27.35
CA PRO A 134 -14.28 -4.17 -27.79
C PRO A 134 -12.93 -3.45 -27.70
N GLU A 135 -12.66 -2.57 -28.64
CA GLU A 135 -11.42 -1.80 -28.70
C GLU A 135 -11.48 -0.53 -27.83
N CYS A 136 -10.40 -0.25 -27.13
CA CYS A 136 -10.25 0.99 -26.36
C CYS A 136 -9.92 2.17 -27.28
N HIS A 137 -10.73 3.24 -27.25
CA HIS A 137 -10.51 4.46 -28.05
C HIS A 137 -9.18 5.16 -27.76
N TRP A 138 -8.67 4.97 -26.53
CA TRP A 138 -7.40 5.55 -26.08
C TRP A 138 -6.23 4.59 -26.25
N GLY A 139 -6.48 3.39 -26.79
CA GLY A 139 -5.44 2.37 -26.96
C GLY A 139 -4.30 2.88 -27.83
N VAL A 140 -3.06 2.60 -27.40
CA VAL A 140 -1.85 2.84 -28.19
C VAL A 140 -1.29 1.54 -28.71
N ASP A 141 -0.54 1.62 -29.81
CA ASP A 141 0.16 0.46 -30.37
C ASP A 141 1.22 -0.10 -29.41
N VAL A 142 1.34 -1.42 -29.32
CA VAL A 142 2.22 -2.15 -28.41
C VAL A 142 3.08 -3.17 -29.12
#